data_1710d2d916fad7d94809033ca547c8c3
#
_entry.id   1710d2d916fad7d94809033ca547c8c3
#
_cell.length_a   1.000
_cell.length_b   1.000
_cell.length_c   1.000
_cell.angle_alpha   90.00
_cell.angle_beta   90.00
_cell.angle_gamma   90.00
#
_symmetry.space_group_name_H-M   'P 1'
#
loop_
_entity.id
_entity.type
_entity.pdbx_description
1 polymer ?
#
loop_
_entity_poly.entity_id
_entity_poly.type
_entity_poly.pdbx_seq_one_letter_code
_entity_poly.pdbx_strand_id
1 'polypeptide(L)'
;MIQLDQLSIRRGGRVLFQKASMQLHPGWKIGLTGVNGAGKSTLFNALLGGMESDSGSLTRPAVWTVAHMAQEIKALEMKAIDFVLSGDEEYWDIQNKLDHPDSLSDDELAHLYGRFDEINGYSASSKASQLMAGLGFFEHQSQLDVSSFSGGWRMRLNLARTLMSRSDLLLLDEPTNHLDLDAILWLEDWLKAYEGTLVLISHDRDFLDAITDHILHIENQELILYTGNYSTFERTRSERLAQQQQAYEKQLETRAHLQKYIDRFKAQATKAKQAQSRIKQLERMQELS
;
A
#
# COMPACT_ATOMS: atom_id res chain seq x y z
N MET A 1 -9.25 -9.82 7.36
CA MET A 1 -8.75 -9.64 5.99
C MET A 1 -9.40 -8.44 5.35
N ILE A 2 -8.73 -7.78 4.41
CA ILE A 2 -9.30 -6.72 3.57
C ILE A 2 -9.86 -7.38 2.33
N GLN A 3 -11.08 -7.05 1.95
CA GLN A 3 -11.75 -7.61 0.78
C GLN A 3 -12.11 -6.50 -0.20
N LEU A 4 -11.71 -6.67 -1.44
CA LEU A 4 -12.15 -5.89 -2.59
C LEU A 4 -13.15 -6.75 -3.36
N ASP A 5 -14.33 -6.22 -3.65
CA ASP A 5 -15.37 -6.89 -4.42
C ASP A 5 -15.84 -5.98 -5.55
N GLN A 6 -15.51 -6.34 -6.79
CA GLN A 6 -15.79 -5.59 -8.03
C GLN A 6 -15.49 -4.08 -7.92
N LEU A 7 -14.44 -3.76 -7.13
CA LEU A 7 -14.07 -2.38 -6.82
C LEU A 7 -13.62 -1.64 -8.08
N SER A 8 -14.26 -0.50 -8.35
CA SER A 8 -13.85 0.41 -9.40
C SER A 8 -13.69 1.82 -8.83
N ILE A 9 -12.61 2.48 -9.19
CA ILE A 9 -12.30 3.83 -8.72
C ILE A 9 -11.97 4.73 -9.91
N ARG A 10 -12.57 5.92 -9.90
CA ARG A 10 -12.32 7.01 -10.85
C ARG A 10 -11.82 8.25 -10.12
N ARG A 11 -11.07 9.08 -10.78
CA ARG A 11 -10.69 10.40 -10.27
C ARG A 11 -10.61 11.40 -11.41
N GLY A 12 -11.31 12.54 -11.27
CA GLY A 12 -11.32 13.57 -12.30
C GLY A 12 -11.81 13.08 -13.68
N GLY A 13 -12.79 12.16 -13.70
CA GLY A 13 -13.31 11.56 -14.93
C GLY A 13 -12.45 10.43 -15.53
N ARG A 14 -11.24 10.18 -15.00
CA ARG A 14 -10.36 9.08 -15.46
C ARG A 14 -10.58 7.84 -14.60
N VAL A 15 -10.75 6.69 -15.25
CA VAL A 15 -10.75 5.38 -14.59
C VAL A 15 -9.33 5.05 -14.15
N LEU A 16 -9.14 4.77 -12.86
CA LEU A 16 -7.85 4.34 -12.31
C LEU A 16 -7.72 2.82 -12.38
N PHE A 17 -8.74 2.12 -11.88
CA PHE A 17 -8.90 0.68 -12.08
C PHE A 17 -10.38 0.30 -11.94
N GLN A 18 -10.73 -0.87 -12.46
CA GLN A 18 -12.11 -1.32 -12.52
C GLN A 18 -12.25 -2.81 -12.21
N LYS A 19 -13.38 -3.14 -11.55
CA LYS A 19 -13.77 -4.52 -11.22
C LYS A 19 -12.70 -5.33 -10.49
N ALA A 20 -11.91 -4.68 -9.65
CA ALA A 20 -10.90 -5.37 -8.83
C ALA A 20 -11.60 -6.24 -7.78
N SER A 21 -11.29 -7.54 -7.78
CA SER A 21 -11.80 -8.49 -6.80
C SER A 21 -10.66 -9.32 -6.26
N MET A 22 -10.35 -9.15 -4.97
CA MET A 22 -9.27 -9.86 -4.30
C MET A 22 -9.39 -9.78 -2.79
N GLN A 23 -8.62 -10.61 -2.11
CA GLN A 23 -8.51 -10.63 -0.65
C GLN A 23 -7.06 -10.39 -0.25
N LEU A 24 -6.85 -9.46 0.70
CA LEU A 24 -5.56 -9.21 1.31
C LEU A 24 -5.62 -9.77 2.73
N HIS A 25 -4.77 -10.73 3.02
CA HIS A 25 -4.81 -11.45 4.29
C HIS A 25 -4.04 -10.72 5.39
N PRO A 26 -4.42 -10.94 6.67
CA PRO A 26 -3.68 -10.41 7.81
C PRO A 26 -2.21 -10.82 7.78
N GLY A 27 -1.33 -9.91 8.20
CA GLY A 27 0.11 -10.16 8.28
C GLY A 27 0.89 -10.04 6.97
N TRP A 28 0.22 -9.87 5.82
CA TRP A 28 0.89 -9.70 4.54
C TRP A 28 1.66 -8.37 4.47
N LYS A 29 2.82 -8.42 3.82
CA LYS A 29 3.66 -7.27 3.52
C LYS A 29 3.52 -6.94 2.03
N ILE A 30 2.67 -5.98 1.71
CA ILE A 30 2.22 -5.70 0.35
C ILE A 30 2.93 -4.46 -0.18
N GLY A 31 3.69 -4.59 -1.26
CA GLY A 31 4.20 -3.46 -2.03
C GLY A 31 3.15 -3.00 -3.05
N LEU A 32 2.72 -1.74 -2.97
CA LEU A 32 1.81 -1.15 -3.93
C LEU A 32 2.59 -0.42 -5.02
N THR A 33 2.52 -0.90 -6.25
CA THR A 33 3.31 -0.41 -7.38
C THR A 33 2.43 0.02 -8.56
N GLY A 34 3.00 0.78 -9.46
CA GLY A 34 2.32 1.31 -10.66
C GLY A 34 2.93 2.64 -11.08
N VAL A 35 2.70 3.04 -12.31
CA VAL A 35 3.20 4.32 -12.85
C VAL A 35 2.63 5.52 -12.07
N ASN A 36 3.29 6.67 -12.17
CA ASN A 36 2.78 7.88 -11.54
C ASN A 36 1.39 8.23 -12.08
N GLY A 37 0.46 8.54 -11.17
CA GLY A 37 -0.94 8.79 -11.53
C GLY A 37 -1.77 7.53 -11.81
N ALA A 38 -1.26 6.31 -11.58
CA ALA A 38 -2.02 5.06 -11.72
C ALA A 38 -3.13 4.90 -10.68
N GLY A 39 -3.05 5.60 -9.55
CA GLY A 39 -4.08 5.52 -8.50
C GLY A 39 -3.59 4.96 -7.17
N LYS A 40 -2.27 4.84 -6.96
CA LYS A 40 -1.69 4.34 -5.69
C LYS A 40 -2.23 5.09 -4.47
N SER A 41 -2.07 6.43 -4.44
CA SER A 41 -2.55 7.26 -3.32
C SER A 41 -4.08 7.25 -3.18
N THR A 42 -4.80 7.00 -4.28
CA THR A 42 -6.26 6.86 -4.24
C THR A 42 -6.69 5.57 -3.58
N LEU A 43 -6.00 4.46 -3.88
CA LEU A 43 -6.22 3.18 -3.19
C LEU A 43 -5.85 3.28 -1.71
N PHE A 44 -4.76 3.99 -1.36
CA PHE A 44 -4.42 4.29 0.04
C PHE A 44 -5.56 5.02 0.76
N ASN A 45 -6.10 6.08 0.16
CA ASN A 45 -7.23 6.81 0.73
C ASN A 45 -8.49 5.93 0.89
N ALA A 46 -8.73 5.01 -0.05
CA ALA A 46 -9.82 4.05 0.07
C ALA A 46 -9.59 3.07 1.22
N LEU A 47 -8.35 2.59 1.42
CA LEU A 47 -7.98 1.75 2.57
C LEU A 47 -8.12 2.48 3.91
N LEU A 48 -7.90 3.79 3.95
CA LEU A 48 -8.16 4.63 5.13
C LEU A 48 -9.66 4.81 5.43
N GLY A 49 -10.53 4.50 4.47
CA GLY A 49 -11.98 4.74 4.59
C GLY A 49 -12.40 6.17 4.25
N GLY A 50 -11.48 6.95 3.68
CA GLY A 50 -11.71 8.37 3.32
C GLY A 50 -12.35 8.59 1.95
N MET A 51 -12.71 7.52 1.23
CA MET A 51 -13.26 7.64 -0.12
C MET A 51 -14.29 6.57 -0.41
N GLU A 52 -15.41 7.00 -1.01
CA GLU A 52 -16.39 6.09 -1.57
C GLU A 52 -15.93 5.57 -2.94
N SER A 53 -16.23 4.31 -3.22
CA SER A 53 -16.00 3.69 -4.52
C SER A 53 -17.06 4.12 -5.54
N ASP A 54 -16.68 4.23 -6.82
CA ASP A 54 -17.66 4.47 -7.90
C ASP A 54 -18.57 3.26 -8.11
N SER A 55 -18.05 2.05 -7.91
CA SER A 55 -18.80 0.80 -7.87
C SER A 55 -18.03 -0.28 -7.12
N GLY A 56 -18.74 -1.30 -6.67
CA GLY A 56 -18.19 -2.35 -5.83
C GLY A 56 -17.92 -1.89 -4.40
N SER A 57 -17.16 -2.65 -3.65
CA SER A 57 -16.87 -2.35 -2.25
C SER A 57 -15.43 -2.70 -1.86
N LEU A 58 -14.90 -1.93 -0.91
CA LEU A 58 -13.69 -2.24 -0.17
C LEU A 58 -14.07 -2.34 1.30
N THR A 59 -13.87 -3.51 1.89
CA THR A 59 -14.21 -3.75 3.29
C THR A 59 -12.99 -4.21 4.07
N ARG A 60 -12.87 -3.77 5.31
CA ARG A 60 -11.87 -4.21 6.28
C ARG A 60 -12.56 -4.49 7.62
N PRO A 61 -11.98 -5.32 8.50
CA PRO A 61 -12.55 -5.54 9.82
C PRO A 61 -12.70 -4.21 10.57
N ALA A 62 -13.90 -3.95 11.11
CA ALA A 62 -14.19 -2.70 11.81
C ALA A 62 -13.34 -2.50 13.07
N VAL A 63 -12.84 -3.61 13.65
CA VAL A 63 -11.98 -3.60 14.84
C VAL A 63 -10.52 -3.28 14.53
N TRP A 64 -10.11 -3.26 13.27
CA TRP A 64 -8.74 -2.96 12.91
C TRP A 64 -8.37 -1.51 13.10
N THR A 65 -7.32 -1.29 13.83
CA THR A 65 -6.66 0.02 13.94
C THR A 65 -5.76 0.23 12.74
N VAL A 66 -5.90 1.40 12.09
CA VAL A 66 -5.11 1.77 10.91
C VAL A 66 -4.16 2.90 11.27
N ALA A 67 -2.86 2.66 11.08
CA ALA A 67 -1.87 3.72 11.13
C ALA A 67 -1.44 4.11 9.72
N HIS A 68 -1.27 5.40 9.50
CA HIS A 68 -0.73 5.92 8.24
C HIS A 68 0.17 7.13 8.49
N MET A 69 1.15 7.29 7.62
CA MET A 69 2.06 8.43 7.68
C MET A 69 1.41 9.65 7.02
N ALA A 70 1.22 10.74 7.77
CA ALA A 70 0.73 12.00 7.22
C ALA A 70 1.76 12.61 6.26
N GLN A 71 1.30 13.26 5.19
CA GLN A 71 2.20 13.87 4.19
C GLN A 71 2.89 15.14 4.68
N GLU A 72 2.28 15.84 5.63
CA GLU A 72 2.84 17.06 6.22
C GLU A 72 2.62 17.09 7.73
N ILE A 73 3.60 17.63 8.44
CA ILE A 73 3.51 17.92 9.87
C ILE A 73 3.67 19.41 10.09
N LYS A 74 2.72 19.97 10.81
CA LYS A 74 2.84 21.35 11.31
C LYS A 74 4.00 21.46 12.31
N ALA A 75 4.65 22.61 12.34
CA ALA A 75 5.57 22.93 13.41
C ALA A 75 4.77 23.07 14.72
N LEU A 76 5.02 22.17 15.68
CA LEU A 76 4.32 22.12 16.96
C LEU A 76 5.28 22.50 18.10
N GLU A 77 4.80 23.24 19.07
CA GLU A 77 5.47 23.50 20.35
C GLU A 77 5.18 22.33 21.31
N MET A 78 5.64 21.15 20.93
CA MET A 78 5.52 19.88 21.66
C MET A 78 6.87 19.18 21.57
N LYS A 79 7.32 18.55 22.64
CA LYS A 79 8.56 17.78 22.65
C LYS A 79 8.51 16.63 21.63
N ALA A 80 9.63 16.34 21.01
CA ALA A 80 9.72 15.28 20.00
C ALA A 80 9.32 13.91 20.55
N ILE A 81 9.70 13.59 21.81
CA ILE A 81 9.31 12.33 22.45
C ILE A 81 7.79 12.24 22.66
N ASP A 82 7.16 13.33 23.11
CA ASP A 82 5.72 13.39 23.35
C ASP A 82 4.95 13.27 22.03
N PHE A 83 5.47 13.89 20.96
CA PHE A 83 4.91 13.76 19.62
C PHE A 83 4.96 12.31 19.13
N VAL A 84 6.05 11.59 19.37
CA VAL A 84 6.15 10.16 19.00
C VAL A 84 5.20 9.33 19.86
N LEU A 85 5.15 9.55 21.17
CA LEU A 85 4.24 8.86 22.10
C LEU A 85 2.77 9.05 21.73
N SER A 86 2.38 10.24 21.24
CA SER A 86 1.01 10.52 20.76
C SER A 86 0.57 9.67 19.56
N GLY A 87 1.47 8.90 18.96
CA GLY A 87 1.15 7.91 17.94
C GLY A 87 0.40 6.68 18.48
N ASP A 88 0.57 6.35 19.76
CA ASP A 88 -0.25 5.39 20.48
C ASP A 88 -1.39 6.16 21.18
N GLU A 89 -2.51 6.32 20.47
CA GLU A 89 -3.63 7.16 20.93
C GLU A 89 -4.19 6.69 22.27
N GLU A 90 -4.29 5.38 22.49
CA GLU A 90 -4.79 4.82 23.74
C GLU A 90 -3.85 5.14 24.91
N TYR A 91 -2.55 4.92 24.70
CA TYR A 91 -1.54 5.31 25.70
C TYR A 91 -1.62 6.81 26.02
N TRP A 92 -1.67 7.64 24.98
CA TRP A 92 -1.67 9.08 25.11
C TRP A 92 -2.88 9.61 25.88
N ASP A 93 -4.07 9.06 25.58
CA ASP A 93 -5.31 9.41 26.28
C ASP A 93 -5.30 9.00 27.74
N ILE A 94 -4.80 7.79 28.05
CA ILE A 94 -4.68 7.32 29.43
C ILE A 94 -3.66 8.16 30.19
N GLN A 95 -2.48 8.39 29.62
CA GLN A 95 -1.43 9.18 30.24
C GLN A 95 -1.91 10.60 30.57
N ASN A 96 -2.55 11.29 29.64
CA ASN A 96 -3.11 12.62 29.86
C ASN A 96 -4.16 12.66 30.98
N LYS A 97 -4.96 11.62 31.15
CA LYS A 97 -5.91 11.52 32.26
C LYS A 97 -5.20 11.27 33.57
N LEU A 98 -4.20 10.39 33.60
CA LEU A 98 -3.41 10.11 34.81
C LEU A 98 -2.56 11.31 35.28
N ASP A 99 -2.19 12.19 34.35
CA ASP A 99 -1.47 13.44 34.69
C ASP A 99 -2.39 14.48 35.40
N HIS A 100 -3.73 14.28 35.37
CA HIS A 100 -4.72 15.14 36.00
C HIS A 100 -5.66 14.35 36.94
N PRO A 101 -5.12 13.66 37.96
CA PRO A 101 -5.88 12.72 38.79
C PRO A 101 -6.99 13.37 39.61
N ASP A 102 -6.88 14.67 39.92
CA ASP A 102 -7.87 15.41 40.72
C ASP A 102 -9.28 15.48 40.08
N SER A 103 -9.37 15.18 38.77
CA SER A 103 -10.63 15.17 38.04
C SER A 103 -11.29 13.78 37.96
N LEU A 104 -10.67 12.74 38.53
CA LEU A 104 -11.08 11.35 38.43
C LEU A 104 -11.57 10.82 39.79
N SER A 105 -12.54 9.91 39.75
CA SER A 105 -12.91 9.11 40.91
C SER A 105 -11.89 7.97 41.16
N ASP A 106 -11.89 7.43 42.38
CA ASP A 106 -11.00 6.32 42.74
C ASP A 106 -11.20 5.08 41.84
N ASP A 107 -12.45 4.81 41.46
CA ASP A 107 -12.79 3.69 40.58
C ASP A 107 -12.27 3.91 39.14
N GLU A 108 -12.40 5.13 38.62
CA GLU A 108 -11.86 5.50 37.29
C GLU A 108 -10.33 5.43 37.28
N LEU A 109 -9.69 5.91 38.36
CA LEU A 109 -8.25 5.88 38.50
C LEU A 109 -7.74 4.43 38.51
N ALA A 110 -8.37 3.55 39.29
CA ALA A 110 -8.02 2.13 39.36
C ALA A 110 -8.19 1.45 37.98
N HIS A 111 -9.27 1.76 37.28
CA HIS A 111 -9.51 1.23 35.93
C HIS A 111 -8.45 1.70 34.94
N LEU A 112 -8.07 2.99 34.96
CA LEU A 112 -7.04 3.55 34.09
C LEU A 112 -5.66 2.92 34.34
N TYR A 113 -5.26 2.73 35.61
CA TYR A 113 -4.00 2.04 35.94
C TYR A 113 -4.01 0.58 35.47
N GLY A 114 -5.14 -0.14 35.66
CA GLY A 114 -5.29 -1.49 35.15
C GLY A 114 -5.13 -1.55 33.63
N ARG A 115 -5.78 -0.62 32.91
CA ARG A 115 -5.69 -0.55 31.46
C ARG A 115 -4.28 -0.14 30.99
N PHE A 116 -3.63 0.78 31.70
CA PHE A 116 -2.26 1.20 31.43
C PHE A 116 -1.27 0.04 31.52
N ASP A 117 -1.45 -0.85 32.52
CA ASP A 117 -0.65 -2.07 32.66
C ASP A 117 -0.91 -3.07 31.54
N GLU A 118 -2.17 -3.34 31.20
CA GLU A 118 -2.57 -4.23 30.10
C GLU A 118 -1.95 -3.81 28.76
N ILE A 119 -1.87 -2.51 28.50
CA ILE A 119 -1.27 -1.98 27.28
C ILE A 119 0.26 -1.83 27.36
N ASN A 120 0.92 -2.31 28.43
CA ASN A 120 2.35 -2.10 28.67
C ASN A 120 2.76 -0.62 28.63
N GLY A 121 1.95 0.28 29.17
CA GLY A 121 2.15 1.72 29.15
C GLY A 121 3.51 2.15 29.72
N TYR A 122 4.02 1.46 30.76
CA TYR A 122 5.33 1.73 31.35
C TYR A 122 6.51 1.57 30.38
N SER A 123 6.36 0.78 29.33
CA SER A 123 7.40 0.58 28.31
C SER A 123 7.31 1.55 27.13
N ALA A 124 6.24 2.35 27.05
CA ALA A 124 5.97 3.22 25.89
C ALA A 124 7.08 4.22 25.64
N SER A 125 7.61 4.87 26.70
CA SER A 125 8.71 5.84 26.58
C SER A 125 10.00 5.18 26.04
N SER A 126 10.31 3.98 26.50
CA SER A 126 11.46 3.21 25.98
C SER A 126 11.28 2.84 24.51
N LYS A 127 10.08 2.39 24.13
CA LYS A 127 9.74 2.10 22.73
C LYS A 127 9.87 3.35 21.85
N ALA A 128 9.33 4.47 22.29
CA ALA A 128 9.45 5.74 21.56
C ALA A 128 10.92 6.17 21.38
N SER A 129 11.73 6.05 22.42
CA SER A 129 13.16 6.34 22.36
C SER A 129 13.91 5.41 21.40
N GLN A 130 13.58 4.13 21.36
CA GLN A 130 14.14 3.15 20.41
C GLN A 130 13.76 3.49 18.97
N LEU A 131 12.49 3.86 18.70
CA LEU A 131 12.04 4.30 17.40
C LEU A 131 12.79 5.55 16.93
N MET A 132 12.95 6.53 17.82
CA MET A 132 13.72 7.75 17.51
C MET A 132 15.18 7.43 17.22
N ALA A 133 15.84 6.63 18.06
CA ALA A 133 17.24 6.25 17.89
C ALA A 133 17.45 5.49 16.56
N GLY A 134 16.58 4.55 16.23
CA GLY A 134 16.61 3.80 14.96
C GLY A 134 16.45 4.69 13.72
N LEU A 135 15.72 5.79 13.84
CA LEU A 135 15.56 6.78 12.78
C LEU A 135 16.63 7.90 12.82
N GLY A 136 17.69 7.72 13.60
CA GLY A 136 18.87 8.58 13.61
C GLY A 136 18.82 9.76 14.58
N PHE A 137 17.85 9.82 15.49
CA PHE A 137 17.80 10.88 16.52
C PHE A 137 18.75 10.57 17.68
N PHE A 138 19.46 11.59 18.14
CA PHE A 138 20.23 11.51 19.37
C PHE A 138 19.34 11.68 20.60
N GLU A 139 19.73 11.12 21.72
CA GLU A 139 18.95 11.15 22.98
C GLU A 139 18.52 12.58 23.40
N HIS A 140 19.45 13.54 23.33
CA HIS A 140 19.15 14.93 23.69
C HIS A 140 18.09 15.59 22.79
N GLN A 141 17.91 15.13 21.57
CA GLN A 141 16.94 15.67 20.62
C GLN A 141 15.49 15.29 20.99
N SER A 142 15.30 14.25 21.81
CA SER A 142 13.98 13.83 22.26
C SER A 142 13.25 14.93 23.07
N GLN A 143 14.01 15.80 23.71
CA GLN A 143 13.48 16.89 24.55
C GLN A 143 13.33 18.22 23.80
N LEU A 144 13.73 18.30 22.53
CA LEU A 144 13.54 19.48 21.70
C LEU A 144 12.12 19.54 21.15
N ASP A 145 11.62 20.75 20.91
CA ASP A 145 10.32 20.94 20.28
C ASP A 145 10.32 20.52 18.82
N VAL A 146 9.21 19.94 18.32
CA VAL A 146 9.03 19.53 16.93
C VAL A 146 9.26 20.70 15.97
N SER A 147 8.92 21.93 16.39
CA SER A 147 9.15 23.16 15.61
C SER A 147 10.62 23.46 15.34
N SER A 148 11.55 22.98 16.19
CA SER A 148 12.99 23.20 16.03
C SER A 148 13.63 22.34 14.94
N PHE A 149 12.95 21.30 14.46
CA PHE A 149 13.45 20.39 13.45
C PHE A 149 13.18 20.89 12.03
N SER A 150 14.10 20.59 11.11
CA SER A 150 13.87 20.81 9.67
C SER A 150 12.74 19.93 9.14
N GLY A 151 12.22 20.24 7.95
CA GLY A 151 11.14 19.47 7.32
C GLY A 151 11.44 17.97 7.21
N GLY A 152 12.64 17.59 6.77
CA GLY A 152 13.05 16.18 6.68
C GLY A 152 13.09 15.48 8.04
N TRP A 153 13.62 16.15 9.07
CA TRP A 153 13.61 15.60 10.43
C TRP A 153 12.20 15.50 11.03
N ARG A 154 11.31 16.45 10.74
CA ARG A 154 9.90 16.31 11.12
C ARG A 154 9.23 15.11 10.43
N MET A 155 9.57 14.83 9.17
CA MET A 155 9.06 13.62 8.50
C MET A 155 9.58 12.33 9.15
N ARG A 156 10.84 12.29 9.62
CA ARG A 156 11.35 11.17 10.43
C ARG A 156 10.59 11.03 11.76
N LEU A 157 10.27 12.14 12.45
CA LEU A 157 9.42 12.11 13.64
C LEU A 157 8.02 11.59 13.36
N ASN A 158 7.45 11.98 12.20
CA ASN A 158 6.15 11.47 11.79
C ASN A 158 6.17 9.95 11.54
N LEU A 159 7.23 9.47 10.92
CA LEU A 159 7.42 8.03 10.76
C LEU A 159 7.51 7.37 12.14
N ALA A 160 8.34 7.86 13.06
CA ALA A 160 8.43 7.33 14.42
C ALA A 160 7.06 7.29 15.11
N ARG A 161 6.30 8.37 15.02
CA ARG A 161 4.93 8.47 15.56
C ARG A 161 4.01 7.42 14.94
N THR A 162 4.09 7.23 13.62
CA THR A 162 3.28 6.22 12.92
C THR A 162 3.63 4.80 13.35
N LEU A 163 4.93 4.50 13.53
CA LEU A 163 5.41 3.20 14.01
C LEU A 163 5.13 2.97 15.50
N MET A 164 4.89 4.03 16.26
CA MET A 164 4.48 3.92 17.67
C MET A 164 3.05 3.40 17.81
N SER A 165 2.19 3.65 16.83
CA SER A 165 0.79 3.22 16.83
C SER A 165 0.66 1.69 16.96
N ARG A 166 -0.36 1.25 17.68
CA ARG A 166 -0.78 -0.16 17.76
C ARG A 166 -1.74 -0.44 16.62
N SER A 167 -1.20 -0.74 15.47
CA SER A 167 -2.01 -0.91 14.26
C SER A 167 -2.06 -2.34 13.79
N ASP A 168 -3.22 -2.74 13.26
CA ASP A 168 -3.43 -4.00 12.51
C ASP A 168 -3.10 -3.81 11.03
N LEU A 169 -3.24 -2.57 10.54
CA LEU A 169 -2.92 -2.17 9.19
C LEU A 169 -2.03 -0.92 9.22
N LEU A 170 -0.83 -1.05 8.66
CA LEU A 170 0.13 0.04 8.53
C LEU A 170 0.24 0.44 7.07
N LEU A 171 0.01 1.73 6.78
CA LEU A 171 0.07 2.31 5.45
C LEU A 171 1.23 3.30 5.38
N LEU A 172 2.25 3.00 4.57
CA LEU A 172 3.43 3.84 4.40
C LEU A 172 3.57 4.28 2.93
N ASP A 173 3.64 5.59 2.71
CA ASP A 173 3.87 6.19 1.39
C ASP A 173 5.25 6.84 1.37
N GLU A 174 6.20 6.26 0.61
CA GLU A 174 7.59 6.70 0.46
C GLU A 174 8.32 6.92 1.81
N PRO A 175 8.32 5.94 2.73
CA PRO A 175 8.88 6.13 4.08
C PRO A 175 10.40 6.30 4.10
N THR A 176 11.10 5.91 3.04
CA THR A 176 12.57 6.02 2.90
C THR A 176 13.01 7.44 2.54
N ASN A 177 12.10 8.31 2.10
CA ASN A 177 12.43 9.69 1.80
C ASN A 177 12.99 10.37 3.05
N HIS A 178 14.10 11.07 2.89
CA HIS A 178 14.81 11.77 3.96
C HIS A 178 15.52 10.88 5.01
N LEU A 179 15.59 9.56 4.81
CA LEU A 179 16.38 8.65 5.63
C LEU A 179 17.79 8.48 5.06
N ASP A 180 18.77 8.30 5.94
CA ASP A 180 20.08 7.79 5.59
C ASP A 180 20.09 6.25 5.56
N LEU A 181 21.17 5.66 5.09
CA LEU A 181 21.27 4.22 4.90
C LEU A 181 21.05 3.44 6.20
N ASP A 182 21.60 3.91 7.32
CA ASP A 182 21.48 3.24 8.62
C ASP A 182 20.02 3.22 9.09
N ALA A 183 19.30 4.33 8.93
CA ALA A 183 17.89 4.42 9.26
C ALA A 183 17.01 3.57 8.31
N ILE A 184 17.37 3.45 7.04
CA ILE A 184 16.69 2.55 6.08
C ILE A 184 16.85 1.09 6.51
N LEU A 185 18.07 0.63 6.79
CA LEU A 185 18.34 -0.74 7.24
C LEU A 185 17.60 -1.07 8.54
N TRP A 186 17.61 -0.12 9.50
CA TRP A 186 16.87 -0.28 10.73
C TRP A 186 15.35 -0.38 10.48
N LEU A 187 14.81 0.46 9.59
CA LEU A 187 13.38 0.44 9.23
C LEU A 187 13.00 -0.87 8.53
N GLU A 188 13.86 -1.41 7.66
CA GLU A 188 13.65 -2.73 7.05
C GLU A 188 13.47 -3.82 8.12
N ASP A 189 14.39 -3.88 9.09
CA ASP A 189 14.34 -4.88 10.14
C ASP A 189 13.10 -4.72 11.02
N TRP A 190 12.72 -3.48 11.31
CA TRP A 190 11.51 -3.19 12.05
C TRP A 190 10.24 -3.64 11.29
N LEU A 191 10.15 -3.32 10.00
CA LEU A 191 9.00 -3.69 9.16
C LEU A 191 8.89 -5.20 8.93
N LYS A 192 10.01 -5.91 8.83
CA LYS A 192 10.04 -7.39 8.79
C LYS A 192 9.47 -8.01 10.07
N ALA A 193 9.78 -7.42 11.21
CA ALA A 193 9.30 -7.87 12.52
C ALA A 193 7.87 -7.44 12.85
N TYR A 194 7.31 -6.48 12.12
CA TYR A 194 5.94 -6.01 12.33
C TYR A 194 4.93 -7.12 12.03
N GLU A 195 4.06 -7.47 12.97
CA GLU A 195 3.13 -8.59 12.84
C GLU A 195 1.85 -8.25 12.06
N GLY A 196 1.47 -6.97 12.01
CA GLY A 196 0.28 -6.50 11.29
C GLY A 196 0.42 -6.54 9.77
N THR A 197 -0.64 -6.19 9.08
CA THR A 197 -0.66 -6.04 7.62
C THR A 197 0.01 -4.74 7.22
N LEU A 198 0.94 -4.80 6.28
CA LEU A 198 1.61 -3.61 5.73
C LEU A 198 1.19 -3.39 4.29
N VAL A 199 0.87 -2.15 3.93
CA VAL A 199 0.80 -1.71 2.53
C VAL A 199 1.80 -0.56 2.35
N LEU A 200 2.77 -0.78 1.49
CA LEU A 200 3.93 0.07 1.29
C LEU A 200 4.00 0.59 -0.14
N ILE A 201 4.09 1.89 -0.33
CA ILE A 201 4.50 2.51 -1.58
C ILE A 201 5.96 2.93 -1.44
N SER A 202 6.81 2.51 -2.36
CA SER A 202 8.19 2.99 -2.47
C SER A 202 8.68 2.94 -3.91
N HIS A 203 9.60 3.86 -4.25
CA HIS A 203 10.37 3.83 -5.48
C HIS A 203 11.70 3.08 -5.31
N ASP A 204 12.07 2.76 -4.09
CA ASP A 204 13.24 1.97 -3.77
C ASP A 204 12.93 0.47 -3.93
N ARG A 205 13.54 -0.14 -4.96
CA ARG A 205 13.30 -1.54 -5.31
C ARG A 205 13.91 -2.51 -4.32
N ASP A 206 15.10 -2.20 -3.82
CA ASP A 206 15.81 -3.04 -2.87
C ASP A 206 15.06 -3.07 -1.54
N PHE A 207 14.54 -1.92 -1.10
CA PHE A 207 13.70 -1.81 0.07
C PHE A 207 12.40 -2.60 -0.06
N LEU A 208 11.70 -2.50 -1.22
CA LEU A 208 10.52 -3.32 -1.48
C LEU A 208 10.84 -4.82 -1.49
N ASP A 209 11.95 -5.20 -2.13
CA ASP A 209 12.36 -6.60 -2.25
C ASP A 209 12.70 -7.23 -0.91
N ALA A 210 13.30 -6.44 0.00
CA ALA A 210 13.68 -6.88 1.32
C ALA A 210 12.49 -7.14 2.27
N ILE A 211 11.36 -6.45 2.07
CA ILE A 211 10.26 -6.43 3.03
C ILE A 211 9.03 -7.18 2.51
N THR A 212 8.71 -7.05 1.21
CA THR A 212 7.41 -7.48 0.69
C THR A 212 7.36 -8.97 0.39
N ASP A 213 6.21 -9.58 0.66
CA ASP A 213 5.84 -10.95 0.28
C ASP A 213 4.74 -11.00 -0.78
N HIS A 214 4.11 -9.85 -1.06
CA HIS A 214 3.12 -9.67 -2.11
C HIS A 214 3.31 -8.30 -2.78
N ILE A 215 3.04 -8.25 -4.09
CA ILE A 215 3.01 -6.98 -4.84
C ILE A 215 1.63 -6.78 -5.44
N LEU A 216 1.04 -5.65 -5.12
CA LEU A 216 -0.20 -5.16 -5.69
C LEU A 216 0.13 -4.13 -6.77
N HIS A 217 -0.08 -4.50 -8.03
CA HIS A 217 0.34 -3.68 -9.16
C HIS A 217 -0.85 -3.09 -9.91
N ILE A 218 -0.81 -1.77 -10.16
CA ILE A 218 -1.81 -1.07 -10.97
C ILE A 218 -1.27 -0.87 -12.38
N GLU A 219 -1.85 -1.55 -13.36
CA GLU A 219 -1.47 -1.49 -14.76
C GLU A 219 -2.69 -1.63 -15.67
N ASN A 220 -2.76 -0.83 -16.74
CA ASN A 220 -3.84 -0.90 -17.74
C ASN A 220 -5.26 -0.87 -17.16
N GLN A 221 -5.47 -0.08 -16.10
CA GLN A 221 -6.74 0.01 -15.35
C GLN A 221 -7.14 -1.29 -14.64
N GLU A 222 -6.20 -2.18 -14.43
CA GLU A 222 -6.35 -3.39 -13.64
C GLU A 222 -5.54 -3.30 -12.35
N LEU A 223 -6.03 -3.94 -11.31
CA LEU A 223 -5.32 -4.14 -10.05
C LEU A 223 -4.97 -5.62 -9.95
N ILE A 224 -3.67 -5.94 -9.99
CA ILE A 224 -3.18 -7.31 -10.09
C ILE A 224 -2.34 -7.62 -8.86
N LEU A 225 -2.67 -8.73 -8.19
CA LEU A 225 -1.93 -9.22 -7.03
C LEU A 225 -0.92 -10.29 -7.47
N TYR A 226 0.35 -10.10 -7.12
CA TYR A 226 1.42 -11.05 -7.33
C TYR A 226 1.92 -11.56 -5.98
N THR A 227 2.15 -12.87 -5.87
CA THR A 227 2.79 -13.49 -4.71
C THR A 227 4.30 -13.49 -4.88
N GLY A 228 5.01 -13.14 -3.84
CA GLY A 228 6.46 -13.02 -3.80
C GLY A 228 6.94 -11.58 -3.65
N ASN A 229 8.25 -11.41 -3.55
CA ASN A 229 8.90 -10.13 -3.41
C ASN A 229 8.95 -9.35 -4.75
N TYR A 230 9.55 -8.15 -4.72
CA TYR A 230 9.59 -7.27 -5.89
C TYR A 230 10.34 -7.90 -7.09
N SER A 231 11.45 -8.58 -6.86
CA SER A 231 12.21 -9.29 -7.92
C SER A 231 11.39 -10.42 -8.57
N THR A 232 10.64 -11.16 -7.77
CA THR A 232 9.73 -12.20 -8.26
C THR A 232 8.62 -11.60 -9.12
N PHE A 233 8.04 -10.48 -8.68
CA PHE A 233 7.05 -9.73 -9.44
C PHE A 233 7.61 -9.27 -10.80
N GLU A 234 8.80 -8.62 -10.84
CA GLU A 234 9.38 -8.15 -12.10
C GLU A 234 9.59 -9.29 -13.09
N ARG A 235 10.11 -10.42 -12.62
CA ARG A 235 10.31 -11.62 -13.45
C ARG A 235 8.98 -12.14 -13.99
N THR A 236 8.00 -12.37 -13.13
CA THR A 236 6.69 -12.92 -13.52
C THR A 236 5.95 -11.98 -14.47
N ARG A 237 6.03 -10.67 -14.24
CA ARG A 237 5.46 -9.66 -15.13
C ARG A 237 6.14 -9.67 -16.49
N SER A 238 7.47 -9.75 -16.54
CA SER A 238 8.24 -9.81 -17.78
C SER A 238 7.88 -11.05 -18.60
N GLU A 239 7.78 -12.22 -17.97
CA GLU A 239 7.35 -13.46 -18.60
C GLU A 239 5.93 -13.36 -19.17
N ARG A 240 5.00 -12.79 -18.41
CA ARG A 240 3.61 -12.56 -18.85
C ARG A 240 3.56 -11.65 -20.07
N LEU A 241 4.30 -10.54 -20.07
CA LEU A 241 4.36 -9.61 -21.20
C LEU A 241 4.97 -10.27 -22.44
N ALA A 242 6.04 -11.05 -22.29
CA ALA A 242 6.65 -11.80 -23.39
C ALA A 242 5.68 -12.81 -24.00
N GLN A 243 4.93 -13.54 -23.18
CA GLN A 243 3.89 -14.47 -23.64
C GLN A 243 2.76 -13.75 -24.39
N GLN A 244 2.30 -12.60 -23.88
CA GLN A 244 1.28 -11.78 -24.54
C GLN A 244 1.77 -11.28 -25.90
N GLN A 245 3.02 -10.81 -25.96
CA GLN A 245 3.63 -10.35 -27.22
C GLN A 245 3.70 -11.49 -28.25
N GLN A 246 4.19 -12.67 -27.86
CA GLN A 246 4.25 -13.83 -28.73
C GLN A 246 2.85 -14.26 -29.22
N ALA A 247 1.87 -14.26 -28.33
CA ALA A 247 0.48 -14.59 -28.69
C ALA A 247 -0.09 -13.58 -29.72
N TYR A 248 0.19 -12.29 -29.49
CA TYR A 248 -0.22 -11.23 -30.42
C TYR A 248 0.45 -11.36 -31.79
N GLU A 249 1.75 -11.59 -31.84
CA GLU A 249 2.49 -11.80 -33.09
C GLU A 249 1.94 -13.02 -33.90
N LYS A 250 1.72 -14.14 -33.21
CA LYS A 250 1.11 -15.34 -33.81
C LYS A 250 -0.31 -15.07 -34.31
N GLN A 251 -1.08 -14.25 -33.60
CA GLN A 251 -2.41 -13.84 -34.05
C GLN A 251 -2.34 -12.98 -35.32
N LEU A 252 -1.38 -12.01 -35.37
CA LEU A 252 -1.14 -11.19 -36.54
C LEU A 252 -0.74 -12.04 -37.79
N GLU A 253 0.18 -13.00 -37.60
CA GLU A 253 0.59 -13.92 -38.67
C GLU A 253 -0.59 -14.75 -39.20
N THR A 254 -1.39 -15.32 -38.29
CA THR A 254 -2.58 -16.09 -38.63
C THR A 254 -3.57 -15.24 -39.38
N ARG A 255 -3.81 -14.00 -38.94
CA ARG A 255 -4.70 -13.04 -39.59
C ARG A 255 -4.21 -12.69 -41.00
N ALA A 256 -2.91 -12.41 -41.16
CA ALA A 256 -2.30 -12.12 -42.44
C ALA A 256 -2.41 -13.32 -43.42
N HIS A 257 -2.21 -14.55 -42.92
CA HIS A 257 -2.37 -15.77 -43.69
C HIS A 257 -3.82 -15.97 -44.17
N LEU A 258 -4.79 -15.79 -43.26
CA LEU A 258 -6.21 -15.88 -43.61
C LEU A 258 -6.61 -14.82 -44.63
N GLN A 259 -6.14 -13.60 -44.50
CA GLN A 259 -6.42 -12.52 -45.44
C GLN A 259 -5.87 -12.83 -46.82
N LYS A 260 -4.59 -13.28 -46.93
CA LYS A 260 -4.00 -13.71 -48.19
C LYS A 260 -4.78 -14.86 -48.87
N TYR A 261 -5.27 -15.81 -48.06
CA TYR A 261 -6.11 -16.89 -48.55
C TYR A 261 -7.45 -16.37 -49.12
N ILE A 262 -8.13 -15.49 -48.42
CA ILE A 262 -9.38 -14.86 -48.82
C ILE A 262 -9.18 -14.10 -50.13
N ASP A 263 -8.14 -13.27 -50.23
CA ASP A 263 -7.84 -12.44 -51.40
C ASP A 263 -7.55 -13.33 -52.65
N ARG A 264 -6.81 -14.44 -52.45
CA ARG A 264 -6.48 -15.37 -53.54
C ARG A 264 -7.69 -16.15 -54.08
N PHE A 265 -8.66 -16.49 -53.19
CA PHE A 265 -9.76 -17.39 -53.57
C PHE A 265 -11.13 -16.71 -53.67
N LYS A 266 -11.21 -15.38 -53.37
CA LYS A 266 -12.46 -14.61 -53.45
C LYS A 266 -13.11 -14.63 -54.83
N ALA A 267 -12.32 -14.75 -55.89
CA ALA A 267 -12.78 -14.76 -57.29
C ALA A 267 -13.12 -16.17 -57.84
N GLN A 268 -12.88 -17.26 -57.09
CA GLN A 268 -13.11 -18.62 -57.56
C GLN A 268 -14.41 -19.20 -56.98
N ALA A 269 -15.43 -19.39 -57.83
CA ALA A 269 -16.76 -19.87 -57.42
C ALA A 269 -16.74 -21.23 -56.69
N THR A 270 -15.84 -22.14 -57.04
CA THR A 270 -15.69 -23.47 -56.41
C THR A 270 -15.17 -23.44 -54.97
N LYS A 271 -14.53 -22.35 -54.54
CA LYS A 271 -13.96 -22.19 -53.21
C LYS A 271 -14.67 -21.12 -52.38
N ALA A 272 -15.75 -20.54 -52.88
CA ALA A 272 -16.51 -19.48 -52.22
C ALA A 272 -16.98 -19.88 -50.79
N LYS A 273 -17.44 -21.14 -50.62
CA LYS A 273 -17.87 -21.65 -49.32
C LYS A 273 -16.72 -21.73 -48.28
N GLN A 274 -15.51 -22.08 -48.74
CA GLN A 274 -14.32 -22.10 -47.87
C GLN A 274 -13.84 -20.68 -47.53
N ALA A 275 -13.90 -19.76 -48.51
CA ALA A 275 -13.58 -18.36 -48.27
C ALA A 275 -14.53 -17.72 -47.26
N GLN A 276 -15.85 -17.98 -47.35
CA GLN A 276 -16.84 -17.52 -46.36
C GLN A 276 -16.57 -18.07 -44.96
N SER A 277 -16.16 -19.34 -44.83
CA SER A 277 -15.79 -19.91 -43.54
C SER A 277 -14.57 -19.18 -42.90
N ARG A 278 -13.58 -18.81 -43.74
CA ARG A 278 -12.39 -18.08 -43.31
C ARG A 278 -12.68 -16.62 -42.96
N ILE A 279 -13.61 -15.98 -43.66
CA ILE A 279 -14.10 -14.63 -43.32
C ILE A 279 -14.74 -14.65 -41.92
N LYS A 280 -15.64 -15.60 -41.65
CA LYS A 280 -16.24 -15.74 -40.31
C LYS A 280 -15.20 -16.01 -39.20
N GLN A 281 -14.13 -16.75 -39.51
CA GLN A 281 -13.04 -16.97 -38.57
C GLN A 281 -12.26 -15.69 -38.31
N LEU A 282 -12.01 -14.86 -39.32
CA LEU A 282 -11.35 -13.56 -39.20
C LEU A 282 -12.19 -12.57 -38.38
N GLU A 283 -13.51 -12.53 -38.63
CA GLU A 283 -14.46 -11.68 -37.86
C GLU A 283 -14.46 -12.04 -36.38
N ARG A 284 -14.50 -13.33 -36.03
CA ARG A 284 -14.42 -13.77 -34.64
C ARG A 284 -13.09 -13.40 -33.94
N MET A 285 -12.00 -13.39 -34.71
CA MET A 285 -10.69 -12.92 -34.15
C MET A 285 -10.66 -11.41 -33.93
N GLN A 286 -11.48 -10.62 -34.62
CA GLN A 286 -11.61 -9.17 -34.40
C GLN A 286 -12.46 -8.84 -33.18
N GLU A 287 -13.41 -9.69 -32.80
CA GLU A 287 -14.24 -9.53 -31.61
C GLU A 287 -13.50 -9.88 -30.30
N LEU A 288 -12.36 -10.58 -30.37
CA LEU A 288 -11.58 -11.04 -29.22
C LEU A 288 -10.30 -10.22 -28.99
N SER A 289 -10.03 -9.22 -29.77
CA SER A 289 -8.91 -8.30 -29.65
C SER A 289 -9.37 -6.90 -29.20
#